data_c612804e3ab0507c9f21bf25871a6ce3
#
_entry.id   c612804e3ab0507c9f21bf25871a6ce3
#
_cell.length_a   1.000
_cell.length_b   1.000
_cell.length_c   1.000
_cell.angle_alpha   90.00
_cell.angle_beta   90.00
_cell.angle_gamma   90.00
#
_symmetry.space_group_name_H-M   'P 1'
#
loop_
_entity.id
_entity.type
_entity.pdbx_description
1 polymer ?
#
loop_
_entity_poly.entity_id
_entity_poly.type
_entity_poly.pdbx_seq_one_letter_code
_entity_poly.pdbx_strand_id
1 'polypeptide(L)'
;MASGFLRVKGEGIVDDNGNTVTLRGSALGGWLNMENFLIGYPGMESGMRDAMREVMGEEKYNFFYDRWLYHFFTEKDAKLFNELGLNSLRLPFNHRHLEDDMNPRVLKEEGFKHLDRVVDICAKHGIYTILDMHTVPGAQNQDWHSDNPTNYAAFWDYKDHQDRTVWLWEQIAARYKGNTWVAGYNPMNEPADPSRKLLYPFYVRLEKAIRAIDPDHILWLDGNTYSMEWEGFESVLPNCVYAIHDYSMMGFPEGELYKGTPEQDQKLESQFLRKCSYNLEYKVPVWNGEFGPTYAPPDAPPETNQCRYNLFRRQMQIYERHRISWSQWTYKDIGLMAIVSTSHESPWNQLIRPFVEKKERLYVDGCSVRTSPEADAVLDPMTKWIDEVSPTAKKTYPLNWATKRHLIRAVFHTFLAASLYKEYAELFRGKSVDELEALAASFSLEQCIVREEAVQALKEVTRAAHAAQGVHYRAI
;
A
#
# COMPACT_ATOMS: atom_id res chain seq x y z
N MET A 1 -27.33 2.51 -7.30
CA MET A 1 -26.87 1.10 -7.25
C MET A 1 -25.81 0.94 -8.31
N ALA A 2 -24.72 0.20 -8.05
CA ALA A 2 -23.81 -0.18 -9.12
C ALA A 2 -24.61 -0.93 -10.19
N SER A 3 -24.29 -0.66 -11.44
CA SER A 3 -25.00 -1.28 -12.57
C SER A 3 -24.50 -2.70 -12.88
N GLY A 4 -24.24 -3.50 -11.83
CA GLY A 4 -23.68 -4.84 -11.97
C GLY A 4 -22.16 -4.91 -11.78
N PHE A 5 -21.55 -6.03 -12.20
CA PHE A 5 -20.12 -6.26 -12.02
C PHE A 5 -19.27 -5.52 -13.06
N LEU A 6 -18.12 -5.02 -12.62
CA LEU A 6 -17.09 -4.59 -13.56
C LEU A 6 -16.46 -5.82 -14.25
N ARG A 7 -16.13 -5.68 -15.54
CA ARG A 7 -15.52 -6.75 -16.34
C ARG A 7 -14.39 -6.22 -17.22
N VAL A 8 -13.41 -7.06 -17.45
CA VAL A 8 -12.34 -6.77 -18.40
C VAL A 8 -12.88 -6.94 -19.83
N LYS A 9 -12.61 -5.93 -20.69
CA LYS A 9 -12.92 -5.96 -22.12
C LYS A 9 -11.77 -5.33 -22.92
N GLY A 10 -10.98 -6.17 -23.58
CA GLY A 10 -9.75 -5.72 -24.24
C GLY A 10 -8.78 -5.06 -23.26
N GLU A 11 -8.30 -3.87 -23.56
CA GLU A 11 -7.36 -3.10 -22.73
C GLU A 11 -8.04 -2.26 -21.64
N GLY A 12 -9.35 -2.42 -21.44
CA GLY A 12 -10.13 -1.61 -20.51
C GLY A 12 -11.03 -2.41 -19.59
N ILE A 13 -11.70 -1.67 -18.71
CA ILE A 13 -12.72 -2.17 -17.80
C ILE A 13 -14.05 -1.56 -18.22
N VAL A 14 -15.13 -2.34 -18.18
CA VAL A 14 -16.48 -1.89 -18.52
C VAL A 14 -17.47 -2.26 -17.41
N ASP A 15 -18.56 -1.49 -17.32
CA ASP A 15 -19.75 -1.84 -16.55
C ASP A 15 -20.68 -2.80 -17.33
N ASP A 16 -21.76 -3.26 -16.71
CA ASP A 16 -22.75 -4.15 -17.35
C ASP A 16 -23.46 -3.52 -18.58
N ASN A 17 -23.44 -2.20 -18.71
CA ASN A 17 -23.97 -1.48 -19.88
C ASN A 17 -22.94 -1.38 -21.01
N GLY A 18 -21.70 -1.86 -20.78
CA GLY A 18 -20.59 -1.77 -21.72
C GLY A 18 -19.88 -0.42 -21.75
N ASN A 19 -20.19 0.49 -20.81
CA ASN A 19 -19.48 1.76 -20.68
C ASN A 19 -18.10 1.54 -20.07
N THR A 20 -17.08 2.22 -20.60
CA THR A 20 -15.73 2.18 -20.05
C THR A 20 -15.70 2.83 -18.67
N VAL A 21 -15.10 2.13 -17.71
CA VAL A 21 -14.89 2.60 -16.35
C VAL A 21 -13.39 2.73 -16.09
N THR A 22 -12.94 3.93 -15.71
CA THR A 22 -11.59 4.15 -15.20
C THR A 22 -11.66 4.33 -13.68
N LEU A 23 -11.00 3.47 -12.93
CA LEU A 23 -10.93 3.58 -11.48
C LEU A 23 -9.80 4.54 -11.08
N ARG A 24 -10.17 5.61 -10.39
CA ARG A 24 -9.27 6.64 -9.85
C ARG A 24 -9.40 6.63 -8.36
N GLY A 25 -8.32 6.37 -7.65
CA GLY A 25 -8.46 6.15 -6.22
C GLY A 25 -7.22 6.43 -5.40
N SER A 26 -7.33 6.05 -4.15
CA SER A 26 -6.24 5.99 -3.19
C SER A 26 -6.31 4.69 -2.40
N ALA A 27 -5.22 4.32 -1.74
CA ALA A 27 -5.17 3.17 -0.87
C ALA A 27 -5.32 3.58 0.60
N LEU A 28 -5.97 2.74 1.40
CA LEU A 28 -6.10 2.94 2.83
C LEU A 28 -4.93 2.28 3.59
N GLY A 29 -3.69 2.62 3.19
CA GLY A 29 -2.49 2.15 3.87
C GLY A 29 -2.39 2.67 5.30
N GLY A 30 -1.77 1.90 6.18
CA GLY A 30 -1.69 2.23 7.60
C GLY A 30 -2.92 1.83 8.43
N TRP A 31 -3.92 1.21 7.83
CA TRP A 31 -5.18 0.82 8.46
C TRP A 31 -5.19 -0.68 8.87
N LEU A 32 -5.78 -1.58 8.06
CA LEU A 32 -5.74 -3.03 8.31
C LEU A 32 -4.42 -3.69 7.86
N ASN A 33 -3.56 -2.97 7.21
CA ASN A 33 -2.15 -3.27 7.04
C ASN A 33 -1.37 -2.05 7.49
N MET A 34 -0.68 -2.13 8.61
CA MET A 34 0.06 -1.00 9.14
C MET A 34 1.49 -1.02 8.63
N GLU A 35 2.01 0.17 8.32
CA GLU A 35 3.40 0.35 7.96
C GLU A 35 4.09 1.31 8.91
N ASN A 36 5.32 0.98 9.28
CA ASN A 36 6.06 1.66 10.34
C ASN A 36 6.28 3.16 10.08
N PHE A 37 6.50 3.56 8.83
CA PHE A 37 6.70 4.96 8.46
C PHE A 37 5.38 5.73 8.31
N LEU A 38 4.26 5.06 8.00
CA LEU A 38 2.95 5.71 7.89
C LEU A 38 2.35 6.05 9.26
N ILE A 39 2.72 5.27 10.31
CA ILE A 39 2.09 5.33 11.63
C ILE A 39 3.06 5.69 12.74
N GLY A 40 4.36 5.47 12.54
CA GLY A 40 5.43 5.90 13.46
C GLY A 40 5.96 4.83 14.42
N TYR A 41 5.49 3.58 14.34
CA TYR A 41 6.04 2.47 15.13
C TYR A 41 7.33 1.91 14.48
N PRO A 42 8.14 1.08 15.18
CA PRO A 42 9.30 0.42 14.58
C PRO A 42 8.94 -0.93 13.95
N GLY A 43 9.70 -1.35 12.94
CA GLY A 43 9.70 -2.72 12.41
C GLY A 43 8.39 -3.18 11.81
N MET A 44 7.92 -4.36 12.26
CA MET A 44 6.78 -5.07 11.70
C MET A 44 5.52 -4.90 12.52
N GLU A 45 4.35 -4.94 11.86
CA GLU A 45 3.05 -4.77 12.50
C GLU A 45 2.81 -5.82 13.59
N SER A 46 3.04 -7.11 13.29
CA SER A 46 2.78 -8.20 14.25
C SER A 46 3.60 -8.05 15.53
N GLY A 47 4.90 -7.81 15.43
CA GLY A 47 5.76 -7.65 16.60
C GLY A 47 5.42 -6.42 17.45
N MET A 48 5.08 -5.31 16.82
CA MET A 48 4.59 -4.11 17.49
C MET A 48 3.27 -4.36 18.23
N ARG A 49 2.31 -5.02 17.56
CA ARG A 49 1.00 -5.34 18.16
C ARG A 49 1.12 -6.27 19.35
N ASP A 50 2.00 -7.27 19.30
CA ASP A 50 2.25 -8.18 20.40
C ASP A 50 2.83 -7.45 21.62
N ALA A 51 3.81 -6.56 21.41
CA ALA A 51 4.35 -5.72 22.47
C ALA A 51 3.30 -4.77 23.08
N MET A 52 2.44 -4.18 22.24
CA MET A 52 1.35 -3.32 22.73
C MET A 52 0.31 -4.11 23.53
N ARG A 53 -0.03 -5.32 23.11
CA ARG A 53 -0.95 -6.20 23.86
C ARG A 53 -0.38 -6.57 25.22
N GLU A 54 0.94 -6.88 25.29
CA GLU A 54 1.63 -7.15 26.56
C GLU A 54 1.58 -5.95 27.52
N VAL A 55 1.81 -4.74 27.01
CA VAL A 55 1.92 -3.51 27.84
C VAL A 55 0.55 -2.97 28.26
N MET A 56 -0.43 -2.99 27.37
CA MET A 56 -1.76 -2.41 27.60
C MET A 56 -2.72 -3.38 28.29
N GLY A 57 -2.52 -4.69 28.12
CA GLY A 57 -3.48 -5.74 28.41
C GLY A 57 -4.55 -5.88 27.32
N GLU A 58 -5.16 -7.08 27.23
CA GLU A 58 -6.05 -7.48 26.13
C GLU A 58 -7.24 -6.52 25.96
N GLU A 59 -7.90 -6.12 27.05
CA GLU A 59 -9.10 -5.28 27.00
C GLU A 59 -8.82 -3.90 26.37
N LYS A 60 -7.79 -3.21 26.87
CA LYS A 60 -7.42 -1.87 26.35
C LYS A 60 -6.83 -1.95 24.95
N TYR A 61 -6.07 -3.00 24.65
CA TYR A 61 -5.55 -3.24 23.30
C TYR A 61 -6.70 -3.39 22.29
N ASN A 62 -7.67 -4.25 22.57
CA ASN A 62 -8.83 -4.48 21.69
C ASN A 62 -9.68 -3.21 21.54
N PHE A 63 -9.93 -2.49 22.63
CA PHE A 63 -10.62 -1.20 22.59
C PHE A 63 -9.88 -0.22 21.67
N PHE A 64 -8.59 0.00 21.90
CA PHE A 64 -7.80 0.97 21.15
C PHE A 64 -7.82 0.69 19.64
N TYR A 65 -7.52 -0.55 19.24
CA TYR A 65 -7.49 -0.89 17.82
C TYR A 65 -8.86 -0.90 17.16
N ASP A 66 -9.92 -1.24 17.86
CA ASP A 66 -11.29 -1.09 17.35
C ASP A 66 -11.61 0.39 17.06
N ARG A 67 -11.27 1.28 18.01
CA ARG A 67 -11.46 2.73 17.84
C ARG A 67 -10.55 3.32 16.76
N TRP A 68 -9.30 2.89 16.69
CA TRP A 68 -8.37 3.25 15.63
C TRP A 68 -8.93 2.95 14.24
N LEU A 69 -9.32 1.70 13.99
CA LEU A 69 -9.87 1.25 12.72
C LEU A 69 -11.17 1.97 12.38
N TYR A 70 -11.98 2.32 13.38
CA TYR A 70 -13.19 3.10 13.18
C TYR A 70 -12.90 4.52 12.72
N HIS A 71 -12.03 5.26 13.43
CA HIS A 71 -11.75 6.68 13.14
C HIS A 71 -10.95 6.87 11.85
N PHE A 72 -10.18 5.88 11.44
CA PHE A 72 -9.30 5.98 10.28
C PHE A 72 -10.06 6.22 8.97
N PHE A 73 -11.26 5.64 8.81
CA PHE A 73 -12.12 5.87 7.65
C PHE A 73 -13.61 5.84 8.04
N THR A 74 -14.29 6.94 7.73
CA THR A 74 -15.71 7.17 8.04
C THR A 74 -16.48 7.67 6.80
N GLU A 75 -17.79 7.92 6.92
CA GLU A 75 -18.57 8.54 5.85
C GLU A 75 -18.05 9.93 5.44
N LYS A 76 -17.36 10.65 6.34
CA LYS A 76 -16.77 11.95 6.03
C LYS A 76 -15.59 11.80 5.07
N ASP A 77 -14.79 10.74 5.25
CA ASP A 77 -13.71 10.39 4.35
C ASP A 77 -14.24 10.02 2.95
N ALA A 78 -15.32 9.23 2.89
CA ALA A 78 -15.97 8.88 1.62
C ALA A 78 -16.55 10.12 0.88
N LYS A 79 -17.10 11.10 1.61
CA LYS A 79 -17.53 12.38 1.01
C LYS A 79 -16.35 13.15 0.44
N LEU A 80 -15.22 13.19 1.16
CA LEU A 80 -14.00 13.83 0.63
C LEU A 80 -13.52 13.13 -0.65
N PHE A 81 -13.56 11.79 -0.73
CA PHE A 81 -13.26 11.06 -1.95
C PHE A 81 -14.09 11.54 -3.15
N ASN A 82 -15.40 11.68 -2.96
CA ASN A 82 -16.28 12.21 -4.00
C ASN A 82 -15.94 13.65 -4.40
N GLU A 83 -15.61 14.52 -3.45
CA GLU A 83 -15.18 15.89 -3.71
C GLU A 83 -13.86 15.99 -4.48
N LEU A 84 -12.99 14.97 -4.32
CA LEU A 84 -11.75 14.83 -5.07
C LEU A 84 -11.94 14.22 -6.46
N GLY A 85 -13.16 13.75 -6.79
CA GLY A 85 -13.45 13.05 -8.03
C GLY A 85 -12.91 11.62 -8.08
N LEU A 86 -12.63 11.03 -6.91
CA LEU A 86 -12.18 9.65 -6.78
C LEU A 86 -13.39 8.70 -6.71
N ASN A 87 -13.29 7.55 -7.36
CA ASN A 87 -14.35 6.55 -7.46
C ASN A 87 -13.91 5.16 -7.01
N SER A 88 -12.70 5.01 -6.47
CA SER A 88 -12.22 3.73 -5.95
C SER A 88 -11.36 3.88 -4.71
N LEU A 89 -11.40 2.86 -3.85
CA LEU A 89 -10.58 2.73 -2.65
C LEU A 89 -9.94 1.35 -2.62
N ARG A 90 -8.61 1.28 -2.62
CA ARG A 90 -7.87 0.05 -2.35
C ARG A 90 -7.81 -0.18 -0.86
N LEU A 91 -8.14 -1.38 -0.41
CA LEU A 91 -8.21 -1.77 1.00
C LEU A 91 -7.13 -2.81 1.32
N PRO A 92 -5.91 -2.37 1.65
CA PRO A 92 -4.86 -3.27 2.11
C PRO A 92 -5.20 -3.83 3.49
N PHE A 93 -5.04 -5.16 3.63
CA PHE A 93 -5.20 -5.84 4.92
C PHE A 93 -4.12 -6.89 5.14
N ASN A 94 -3.71 -7.03 6.39
CA ASN A 94 -2.82 -8.08 6.84
C ASN A 94 -3.63 -9.37 7.05
N HIS A 95 -3.18 -10.49 6.47
CA HIS A 95 -3.86 -11.78 6.60
C HIS A 95 -4.09 -12.20 8.06
N ARG A 96 -3.24 -11.72 9.00
CA ARG A 96 -3.36 -12.02 10.43
C ARG A 96 -4.62 -11.47 11.09
N HIS A 97 -5.33 -10.55 10.44
CA HIS A 97 -6.67 -10.16 10.87
C HIS A 97 -7.69 -11.28 10.65
N LEU A 98 -7.48 -12.12 9.65
CA LEU A 98 -8.42 -13.17 9.23
C LEU A 98 -8.00 -14.59 9.68
N GLU A 99 -6.73 -14.81 9.95
CA GLU A 99 -6.17 -16.09 10.34
C GLU A 99 -5.05 -15.92 11.37
N ASP A 100 -4.83 -16.89 12.23
CA ASP A 100 -3.71 -16.93 13.15
C ASP A 100 -2.65 -17.95 12.66
N ASP A 101 -1.38 -17.54 12.63
CA ASP A 101 -0.29 -18.42 12.23
C ASP A 101 -0.14 -19.66 13.13
N MET A 102 -0.60 -19.57 14.40
CA MET A 102 -0.61 -20.70 15.34
C MET A 102 -1.88 -21.57 15.24
N ASN A 103 -2.91 -21.08 14.54
CA ASN A 103 -4.17 -21.78 14.28
C ASN A 103 -4.55 -21.67 12.81
N PRO A 104 -3.75 -22.26 11.89
CA PRO A 104 -3.96 -22.10 10.45
C PRO A 104 -5.30 -22.69 10.01
N ARG A 105 -5.94 -22.04 9.04
CA ARG A 105 -7.26 -22.39 8.48
C ARG A 105 -8.40 -22.34 9.50
N VAL A 106 -8.25 -21.49 10.53
CA VAL A 106 -9.33 -21.11 11.44
C VAL A 106 -9.66 -19.65 11.18
N LEU A 107 -10.81 -19.38 10.57
CA LEU A 107 -11.22 -18.02 10.19
C LEU A 107 -11.57 -17.20 11.42
N LYS A 108 -11.02 -15.99 11.51
CA LYS A 108 -11.39 -14.97 12.49
C LYS A 108 -12.46 -14.07 11.88
N GLU A 109 -13.72 -14.35 12.16
CA GLU A 109 -14.86 -13.58 11.62
C GLU A 109 -14.82 -12.10 12.04
N GLU A 110 -14.32 -11.81 13.23
CA GLU A 110 -14.16 -10.44 13.75
C GLU A 110 -13.22 -9.58 12.90
N GLY A 111 -12.28 -10.19 12.17
CA GLY A 111 -11.36 -9.49 11.28
C GLY A 111 -12.04 -8.81 10.09
N PHE A 112 -13.24 -9.27 9.73
CA PHE A 112 -14.04 -8.64 8.68
C PHE A 112 -14.83 -7.41 9.14
N LYS A 113 -15.00 -7.20 10.45
CA LYS A 113 -15.87 -6.13 11.01
C LYS A 113 -15.64 -4.76 10.33
N HIS A 114 -14.39 -4.33 10.31
CA HIS A 114 -14.07 -3.01 9.75
C HIS A 114 -13.95 -3.04 8.22
N LEU A 115 -13.52 -4.16 7.63
CA LEU A 115 -13.48 -4.34 6.19
C LEU A 115 -14.87 -4.22 5.58
N ASP A 116 -15.86 -4.98 6.11
CA ASP A 116 -17.27 -4.88 5.70
C ASP A 116 -17.81 -3.46 5.88
N ARG A 117 -17.53 -2.84 7.03
CA ARG A 117 -17.98 -1.47 7.32
C ARG A 117 -17.49 -0.48 6.28
N VAL A 118 -16.24 -0.55 5.87
CA VAL A 118 -15.67 0.38 4.87
C VAL A 118 -16.19 0.06 3.47
N VAL A 119 -16.34 -1.20 3.11
CA VAL A 119 -17.00 -1.61 1.85
C VAL A 119 -18.41 -1.04 1.78
N ASP A 120 -19.18 -1.13 2.86
CA ASP A 120 -20.55 -0.60 2.91
C ASP A 120 -20.61 0.92 2.82
N ILE A 121 -19.70 1.63 3.50
CA ILE A 121 -19.58 3.09 3.40
C ILE A 121 -19.26 3.49 1.95
N CYS A 122 -18.27 2.86 1.34
CA CYS A 122 -17.90 3.12 -0.05
C CYS A 122 -19.08 2.87 -1.01
N ALA A 123 -19.79 1.76 -0.85
CA ALA A 123 -20.97 1.43 -1.65
C ALA A 123 -22.06 2.51 -1.58
N LYS A 124 -22.35 3.03 -0.37
CA LYS A 124 -23.32 4.12 -0.17
C LYS A 124 -22.93 5.42 -0.88
N HIS A 125 -21.63 5.64 -1.04
CA HIS A 125 -21.09 6.84 -1.66
C HIS A 125 -20.68 6.65 -3.13
N GLY A 126 -21.00 5.51 -3.75
CA GLY A 126 -20.69 5.25 -5.16
C GLY A 126 -19.20 5.01 -5.43
N ILE A 127 -18.45 4.54 -4.43
CA ILE A 127 -17.02 4.26 -4.50
C ILE A 127 -16.84 2.75 -4.58
N TYR A 128 -16.13 2.28 -5.59
CA TYR A 128 -15.72 0.87 -5.71
C TYR A 128 -14.60 0.55 -4.72
N THR A 129 -14.56 -0.69 -4.23
CA THR A 129 -13.46 -1.16 -3.38
C THR A 129 -12.66 -2.27 -4.07
N ILE A 130 -11.33 -2.27 -3.89
CA ILE A 130 -10.44 -3.35 -4.31
C ILE A 130 -9.85 -3.94 -3.03
N LEU A 131 -10.15 -5.21 -2.75
CA LEU A 131 -9.66 -5.89 -1.56
C LEU A 131 -8.25 -6.41 -1.82
N ASP A 132 -7.29 -5.95 -1.04
CA ASP A 132 -5.87 -6.22 -1.23
C ASP A 132 -5.30 -7.00 -0.04
N MET A 133 -4.95 -8.27 -0.27
CA MET A 133 -4.18 -9.04 0.71
C MET A 133 -2.72 -8.58 0.66
N HIS A 134 -2.42 -7.58 1.47
CA HIS A 134 -1.13 -6.88 1.48
C HIS A 134 -0.01 -7.72 2.09
N THR A 135 -0.37 -8.67 2.94
CA THR A 135 0.53 -9.68 3.49
C THR A 135 -0.07 -11.06 3.30
N VAL A 136 0.75 -12.05 2.99
CA VAL A 136 0.33 -13.46 2.93
C VAL A 136 1.07 -14.31 3.96
N PRO A 137 0.53 -15.47 4.37
CA PRO A 137 1.28 -16.43 5.19
C PRO A 137 2.68 -16.70 4.65
N GLY A 138 3.70 -16.60 5.51
CA GLY A 138 5.10 -16.80 5.12
C GLY A 138 5.78 -15.62 4.42
N ALA A 139 5.08 -14.51 4.22
CA ALA A 139 5.52 -13.30 3.54
C ALA A 139 5.95 -13.48 2.08
N GLN A 140 5.42 -12.68 1.18
CA GLN A 140 5.67 -12.72 -0.27
C GLN A 140 6.91 -11.95 -0.70
N ASN A 141 7.45 -11.08 0.15
CA ASN A 141 8.66 -10.31 -0.09
C ASN A 141 9.46 -10.08 1.21
N GLN A 142 10.58 -9.36 1.13
CA GLN A 142 11.52 -9.18 2.23
C GLN A 142 11.21 -7.99 3.15
N ASP A 143 10.17 -7.21 2.86
CA ASP A 143 9.92 -5.93 3.50
C ASP A 143 8.90 -5.97 4.65
N TRP A 144 8.88 -4.86 5.41
CA TRP A 144 7.99 -4.64 6.56
C TRP A 144 6.50 -4.64 6.17
N HIS A 145 6.15 -4.18 4.96
CA HIS A 145 4.76 -4.12 4.53
C HIS A 145 4.16 -5.52 4.25
N SER A 146 5.01 -6.54 4.06
CA SER A 146 4.58 -7.94 4.06
C SER A 146 4.56 -8.57 5.46
N ASP A 147 4.77 -7.75 6.51
CA ASP A 147 4.85 -8.16 7.91
C ASP A 147 5.88 -9.28 8.15
N ASN A 148 7.07 -9.11 7.54
CA ASN A 148 8.13 -10.11 7.47
C ASN A 148 9.23 -9.83 8.52
N PRO A 149 9.23 -10.54 9.66
CA PRO A 149 10.20 -10.32 10.72
C PRO A 149 11.57 -10.96 10.45
N THR A 150 11.74 -11.68 9.34
CA THR A 150 12.93 -12.48 9.06
C THR A 150 13.74 -12.01 7.85
N ASN A 151 13.24 -11.05 7.08
CA ASN A 151 13.79 -10.64 5.78
C ASN A 151 13.92 -11.82 4.78
N TYR A 152 13.12 -12.87 4.97
CA TYR A 152 13.08 -14.05 4.12
C TYR A 152 11.64 -14.32 3.66
N ALA A 153 11.41 -14.28 2.35
CA ALA A 153 10.09 -14.51 1.75
C ALA A 153 9.77 -16.02 1.69
N ALA A 154 9.39 -16.59 2.82
CA ALA A 154 9.17 -18.03 3.00
C ALA A 154 7.97 -18.56 2.19
N PHE A 155 7.09 -17.71 1.73
CA PHE A 155 5.96 -18.08 0.87
C PHE A 155 6.39 -18.89 -0.37
N TRP A 156 7.54 -18.55 -0.94
CA TRP A 156 8.00 -19.18 -2.18
C TRP A 156 8.58 -20.59 -1.98
N ASP A 157 9.02 -20.91 -0.76
CA ASP A 157 9.69 -22.18 -0.47
C ASP A 157 8.79 -23.18 0.27
N TYR A 158 7.67 -22.74 0.84
CA TYR A 158 6.79 -23.61 1.64
C TYR A 158 5.38 -23.66 1.08
N LYS A 159 5.01 -24.81 0.57
CA LYS A 159 3.70 -25.03 -0.04
C LYS A 159 2.53 -24.73 0.90
N ASP A 160 2.67 -24.96 2.20
CA ASP A 160 1.58 -24.71 3.16
C ASP A 160 1.20 -23.23 3.24
N HIS A 161 2.16 -22.31 3.11
CA HIS A 161 1.86 -20.87 3.04
C HIS A 161 1.02 -20.51 1.81
N GLN A 162 1.34 -21.14 0.67
CA GLN A 162 0.54 -20.99 -0.55
C GLN A 162 -0.86 -21.58 -0.39
N ASP A 163 -0.98 -22.75 0.24
CA ASP A 163 -2.26 -23.44 0.48
C ASP A 163 -3.16 -22.61 1.43
N ARG A 164 -2.58 -22.00 2.47
CA ARG A 164 -3.28 -21.07 3.38
C ARG A 164 -3.78 -19.83 2.66
N THR A 165 -2.96 -19.25 1.79
CA THR A 165 -3.34 -18.08 0.99
C THR A 165 -4.51 -18.39 0.05
N VAL A 166 -4.51 -19.54 -0.61
CA VAL A 166 -5.64 -20.00 -1.43
C VAL A 166 -6.89 -20.15 -0.58
N TRP A 167 -6.79 -20.83 0.57
CA TRP A 167 -7.90 -21.02 1.49
C TRP A 167 -8.48 -19.68 2.00
N LEU A 168 -7.62 -18.71 2.35
CA LEU A 168 -8.08 -17.37 2.75
C LEU A 168 -8.89 -16.68 1.64
N TRP A 169 -8.41 -16.77 0.40
CA TRP A 169 -9.12 -16.20 -0.74
C TRP A 169 -10.43 -16.90 -1.04
N GLU A 170 -10.53 -18.21 -0.80
CA GLU A 170 -11.81 -18.93 -0.88
C GLU A 170 -12.82 -18.38 0.14
N GLN A 171 -12.40 -18.07 1.38
CA GLN A 171 -13.28 -17.47 2.39
C GLN A 171 -13.69 -16.04 2.00
N ILE A 172 -12.75 -15.22 1.55
CA ILE A 172 -13.01 -13.83 1.13
C ILE A 172 -13.95 -13.82 -0.09
N ALA A 173 -13.67 -14.65 -1.10
CA ALA A 173 -14.52 -14.76 -2.29
C ALA A 173 -15.95 -15.22 -1.92
N ALA A 174 -16.11 -16.21 -1.02
CA ALA A 174 -17.41 -16.65 -0.55
C ALA A 174 -18.20 -15.54 0.17
N ARG A 175 -17.49 -14.66 0.90
CA ARG A 175 -18.10 -13.53 1.63
C ARG A 175 -18.58 -12.42 0.69
N TYR A 176 -17.75 -12.03 -0.29
CA TYR A 176 -18.01 -10.84 -1.11
C TYR A 176 -18.64 -11.14 -2.48
N LYS A 177 -18.77 -12.42 -2.88
CA LYS A 177 -19.48 -12.77 -4.12
C LYS A 177 -20.85 -12.13 -4.16
N GLY A 178 -21.19 -11.53 -5.27
CA GLY A 178 -22.47 -10.82 -5.44
C GLY A 178 -22.45 -9.34 -5.02
N ASN A 179 -21.38 -8.86 -4.37
CA ASN A 179 -21.25 -7.44 -4.03
C ASN A 179 -20.65 -6.65 -5.20
N THR A 180 -21.50 -6.02 -5.99
CA THR A 180 -21.08 -5.25 -7.20
C THR A 180 -20.28 -3.98 -6.89
N TRP A 181 -20.19 -3.54 -5.62
CA TRP A 181 -19.34 -2.43 -5.19
C TRP A 181 -17.92 -2.86 -4.83
N VAL A 182 -17.66 -4.16 -4.73
CA VAL A 182 -16.31 -4.69 -4.76
C VAL A 182 -15.89 -4.81 -6.22
N ALA A 183 -14.91 -4.00 -6.63
CA ALA A 183 -14.38 -4.03 -8.01
C ALA A 183 -13.56 -5.31 -8.27
N GLY A 184 -13.14 -5.99 -7.23
CA GLY A 184 -12.42 -7.24 -7.29
C GLY A 184 -11.36 -7.42 -6.22
N TYR A 185 -10.49 -8.39 -6.45
CA TYR A 185 -9.50 -8.89 -5.50
C TYR A 185 -8.08 -8.67 -6.01
N ASN A 186 -7.24 -8.00 -5.21
CA ASN A 186 -5.80 -7.91 -5.41
C ASN A 186 -5.15 -8.97 -4.50
N PRO A 187 -4.86 -10.17 -5.02
CA PRO A 187 -4.65 -11.33 -4.18
C PRO A 187 -3.31 -11.40 -3.49
N MET A 188 -2.35 -10.59 -3.91
CA MET A 188 -1.02 -10.52 -3.31
C MET A 188 -0.34 -9.21 -3.68
N ASN A 189 -0.07 -8.37 -2.69
CA ASN A 189 0.67 -7.13 -2.88
C ASN A 189 2.16 -7.40 -3.09
N GLU A 190 2.75 -6.79 -4.11
CA GLU A 190 4.19 -6.72 -4.33
C GLU A 190 4.94 -8.04 -4.15
N PRO A 191 4.59 -9.11 -4.86
CA PRO A 191 5.31 -10.37 -4.78
C PRO A 191 6.77 -10.21 -5.23
N ALA A 192 7.66 -10.98 -4.60
CA ALA A 192 9.08 -11.00 -4.93
C ALA A 192 9.60 -12.46 -4.99
N ASP A 193 9.18 -13.19 -6.02
CA ASP A 193 9.66 -14.52 -6.34
C ASP A 193 11.06 -14.47 -6.95
N PRO A 194 12.11 -14.90 -6.24
CA PRO A 194 13.48 -14.82 -6.73
C PRO A 194 13.74 -15.72 -7.94
N SER A 195 12.95 -16.78 -8.12
CA SER A 195 13.09 -17.69 -9.25
C SER A 195 12.43 -17.16 -10.53
N ARG A 196 11.48 -16.22 -10.42
CA ARG A 196 10.60 -15.74 -11.50
C ARG A 196 9.75 -16.84 -12.18
N LYS A 197 9.57 -17.98 -11.51
CA LYS A 197 8.89 -19.17 -12.05
C LYS A 197 7.71 -19.62 -11.23
N LEU A 198 7.55 -19.14 -10.00
CA LEU A 198 6.55 -19.62 -9.06
C LEU A 198 5.31 -18.73 -9.01
N LEU A 199 5.47 -17.42 -9.23
CA LEU A 199 4.39 -16.46 -9.11
C LEU A 199 3.25 -16.75 -10.12
N TYR A 200 3.54 -16.88 -11.39
CA TYR A 200 2.51 -17.09 -12.40
C TYR A 200 1.75 -18.43 -12.21
N PRO A 201 2.42 -19.60 -12.01
CA PRO A 201 1.71 -20.83 -11.67
C PRO A 201 0.87 -20.74 -10.39
N PHE A 202 1.32 -19.97 -9.39
CA PHE A 202 0.52 -19.71 -8.20
C PHE A 202 -0.75 -18.90 -8.53
N TYR A 203 -0.66 -17.86 -9.36
CA TYR A 203 -1.82 -17.09 -9.81
C TYR A 203 -2.80 -17.94 -10.62
N VAL A 204 -2.32 -18.84 -11.49
CA VAL A 204 -3.18 -19.78 -12.23
C VAL A 204 -3.97 -20.69 -11.26
N ARG A 205 -3.31 -21.16 -10.21
CA ARG A 205 -3.95 -21.99 -9.18
C ARG A 205 -4.97 -21.20 -8.38
N LEU A 206 -4.60 -20.00 -7.96
CA LEU A 206 -5.45 -19.10 -7.15
C LEU A 206 -6.68 -18.63 -7.93
N GLU A 207 -6.49 -18.24 -9.19
CA GLU A 207 -7.59 -17.86 -10.09
C GLU A 207 -8.64 -18.97 -10.17
N LYS A 208 -8.22 -20.22 -10.41
CA LYS A 208 -9.13 -21.37 -10.46
C LYS A 208 -9.91 -21.57 -9.17
N ALA A 209 -9.25 -21.42 -8.01
CA ALA A 209 -9.89 -21.58 -6.71
C ALA A 209 -10.93 -20.49 -6.46
N ILE A 210 -10.59 -19.24 -6.74
CA ILE A 210 -11.52 -18.10 -6.60
C ILE A 210 -12.69 -18.25 -7.57
N ARG A 211 -12.44 -18.56 -8.87
CA ARG A 211 -13.50 -18.69 -9.89
C ARG A 211 -14.51 -19.80 -9.59
N ALA A 212 -14.10 -20.85 -8.87
CA ALA A 212 -15.02 -21.89 -8.43
C ALA A 212 -16.09 -21.40 -7.45
N ILE A 213 -15.84 -20.28 -6.78
CA ILE A 213 -16.72 -19.66 -5.76
C ILE A 213 -17.35 -18.38 -6.29
N ASP A 214 -16.54 -17.54 -6.94
CA ASP A 214 -16.87 -16.21 -7.44
C ASP A 214 -16.38 -16.06 -8.88
N PRO A 215 -17.24 -16.30 -9.88
CA PRO A 215 -16.86 -16.20 -11.28
C PRO A 215 -16.81 -14.76 -11.80
N ASP A 216 -17.33 -13.78 -11.07
CA ASP A 216 -17.66 -12.46 -11.60
C ASP A 216 -16.62 -11.39 -11.29
N HIS A 217 -16.04 -11.35 -10.09
CA HIS A 217 -15.11 -10.29 -9.70
C HIS A 217 -13.80 -10.32 -10.50
N ILE A 218 -13.28 -9.14 -10.79
CA ILE A 218 -11.96 -8.98 -11.43
C ILE A 218 -10.85 -9.41 -10.43
N LEU A 219 -9.80 -10.06 -10.94
CA LEU A 219 -8.55 -10.23 -10.20
C LEU A 219 -7.54 -9.19 -10.65
N TRP A 220 -6.95 -8.49 -9.70
CA TRP A 220 -5.94 -7.44 -9.90
C TRP A 220 -4.59 -8.02 -9.55
N LEU A 221 -3.83 -8.46 -10.56
CA LEU A 221 -2.63 -9.28 -10.39
C LEU A 221 -1.37 -8.42 -10.44
N ASP A 222 -0.64 -8.37 -9.34
CA ASP A 222 0.63 -7.66 -9.26
C ASP A 222 1.72 -8.41 -10.03
N GLY A 223 2.55 -7.66 -10.77
CA GLY A 223 3.78 -8.20 -11.35
C GLY A 223 4.81 -8.62 -10.29
N ASN A 224 5.83 -9.36 -10.69
CA ASN A 224 6.91 -9.76 -9.79
C ASN A 224 7.82 -8.57 -9.41
N THR A 225 8.73 -8.80 -8.45
CA THR A 225 9.75 -7.84 -8.00
C THR A 225 9.11 -6.48 -7.65
N TYR A 226 8.19 -6.50 -6.68
CA TYR A 226 7.43 -5.32 -6.24
C TYR A 226 6.60 -4.69 -7.37
N SER A 227 5.85 -5.50 -8.10
CA SER A 227 4.95 -5.06 -9.20
C SER A 227 5.68 -4.32 -10.33
N MET A 228 6.93 -4.71 -10.64
CA MET A 228 7.76 -4.06 -11.66
C MET A 228 8.16 -4.94 -12.84
N GLU A 229 7.93 -6.26 -12.77
CA GLU A 229 8.42 -7.25 -13.74
C GLU A 229 7.36 -8.29 -14.07
N TRP A 230 7.43 -8.83 -15.32
CA TRP A 230 6.48 -9.81 -15.82
C TRP A 230 7.16 -11.10 -16.32
N GLU A 231 8.45 -11.27 -16.05
CA GLU A 231 9.16 -12.49 -16.41
C GLU A 231 8.50 -13.71 -15.78
N GLY A 232 8.27 -14.76 -16.59
CA GLY A 232 7.58 -15.97 -16.14
C GLY A 232 6.06 -15.96 -16.31
N PHE A 233 5.46 -14.85 -16.76
CA PHE A 233 4.04 -14.81 -17.13
C PHE A 233 3.86 -15.33 -18.56
N GLU A 234 3.17 -16.46 -18.70
CA GLU A 234 3.09 -17.21 -19.97
C GLU A 234 1.85 -16.89 -20.80
N SER A 235 0.74 -16.52 -20.16
CA SER A 235 -0.51 -16.21 -20.83
C SER A 235 -1.45 -15.35 -19.98
N VAL A 236 -2.47 -14.80 -20.62
CA VAL A 236 -3.51 -13.97 -19.98
C VAL A 236 -4.52 -14.86 -19.24
N LEU A 237 -4.79 -14.54 -17.98
CA LEU A 237 -5.87 -15.15 -17.22
C LEU A 237 -7.21 -14.43 -17.47
N PRO A 238 -8.35 -15.13 -17.43
CA PRO A 238 -9.65 -14.54 -17.74
C PRO A 238 -10.10 -13.53 -16.67
N ASN A 239 -10.66 -12.41 -17.12
CA ASN A 239 -11.19 -11.32 -16.30
C ASN A 239 -10.17 -10.82 -15.25
N CYS A 240 -8.92 -10.62 -15.69
CA CYS A 240 -7.82 -10.13 -14.86
C CYS A 240 -7.30 -8.78 -15.38
N VAL A 241 -6.92 -7.91 -14.46
CA VAL A 241 -6.17 -6.67 -14.65
C VAL A 241 -4.76 -6.89 -14.13
N TYR A 242 -3.76 -6.40 -14.82
CA TYR A 242 -2.36 -6.60 -14.46
C TYR A 242 -1.79 -5.31 -13.86
N ALA A 243 -1.38 -5.41 -12.61
CA ALA A 243 -1.03 -4.26 -11.79
C ALA A 243 0.48 -3.98 -11.79
N ILE A 244 0.80 -2.70 -11.85
CA ILE A 244 2.15 -2.19 -11.65
C ILE A 244 2.16 -1.25 -10.44
N HIS A 245 3.36 -1.03 -9.83
CA HIS A 245 3.60 0.06 -8.88
C HIS A 245 4.61 1.04 -9.47
N ASP A 246 4.17 2.30 -9.67
CA ASP A 246 4.96 3.26 -10.45
C ASP A 246 5.53 4.40 -9.61
N TYR A 247 6.33 4.03 -8.61
CA TYR A 247 7.11 5.00 -7.87
C TYR A 247 8.26 5.56 -8.71
N SER A 248 8.46 6.87 -8.62
CA SER A 248 9.61 7.55 -9.21
C SER A 248 10.59 8.00 -8.12
N MET A 249 11.89 7.75 -8.32
CA MET A 249 12.92 8.24 -7.38
C MET A 249 12.94 9.77 -7.23
N MET A 250 12.45 10.53 -8.22
CA MET A 250 12.23 11.97 -8.09
C MET A 250 11.19 12.35 -7.01
N GLY A 251 10.45 11.37 -6.51
CA GLY A 251 9.52 11.47 -5.39
C GLY A 251 10.12 11.20 -4.01
N PHE A 252 11.40 10.84 -3.91
CA PHE A 252 12.04 10.41 -2.66
C PHE A 252 13.29 11.26 -2.34
N PRO A 253 13.76 11.25 -1.08
CA PRO A 253 14.88 12.10 -0.65
C PRO A 253 16.17 11.88 -1.41
N GLU A 254 16.48 10.64 -1.82
CA GLU A 254 17.69 10.29 -2.54
C GLU A 254 17.65 10.66 -4.02
N GLY A 255 16.47 11.00 -4.55
CA GLY A 255 16.29 11.34 -5.96
C GLY A 255 16.48 12.82 -6.26
N GLU A 256 16.74 13.13 -7.52
CA GLU A 256 16.70 14.49 -8.03
C GLU A 256 15.28 15.09 -7.90
N LEU A 257 15.18 16.39 -7.66
CA LEU A 257 13.89 17.08 -7.63
C LEU A 257 13.30 17.17 -9.04
N TYR A 258 12.02 16.87 -9.16
CA TYR A 258 11.27 17.03 -10.41
C TYR A 258 11.02 18.51 -10.71
N LYS A 259 11.63 19.01 -11.79
CA LYS A 259 11.52 20.41 -12.25
C LYS A 259 10.67 20.57 -13.51
N GLY A 260 10.10 19.49 -14.02
CA GLY A 260 9.23 19.51 -15.20
C GLY A 260 10.00 19.71 -16.52
N THR A 261 11.26 19.29 -16.59
CA THR A 261 11.99 19.36 -17.84
C THR A 261 11.52 18.28 -18.82
N PRO A 262 11.66 18.48 -20.15
CA PRO A 262 11.29 17.47 -21.14
C PRO A 262 12.00 16.12 -20.91
N GLU A 263 13.25 16.14 -20.44
CA GLU A 263 14.03 14.94 -20.15
C GLU A 263 13.47 14.17 -18.95
N GLN A 264 13.05 14.89 -17.89
CA GLN A 264 12.40 14.28 -16.72
C GLN A 264 11.02 13.72 -17.08
N ASP A 265 10.26 14.42 -17.90
CA ASP A 265 8.99 13.93 -18.42
C ASP A 265 9.14 12.66 -19.24
N GLN A 266 10.10 12.63 -20.15
CA GLN A 266 10.42 11.45 -20.96
C GLN A 266 10.86 10.28 -20.08
N LYS A 267 11.67 10.54 -19.06
CA LYS A 267 12.13 9.53 -18.09
C LYS A 267 10.95 8.91 -17.33
N LEU A 268 10.02 9.74 -16.83
CA LEU A 268 8.82 9.27 -16.13
C LEU A 268 7.97 8.35 -17.03
N GLU A 269 7.64 8.81 -18.24
CA GLU A 269 6.79 8.04 -19.14
C GLU A 269 7.47 6.76 -19.63
N SER A 270 8.76 6.80 -19.93
CA SER A 270 9.50 5.59 -20.34
C SER A 270 9.63 4.54 -19.23
N GLN A 271 9.79 4.97 -17.97
CA GLN A 271 9.79 4.06 -16.82
C GLN A 271 8.43 3.42 -16.60
N PHE A 272 7.35 4.19 -16.70
CA PHE A 272 5.99 3.70 -16.66
C PHE A 272 5.73 2.67 -17.77
N LEU A 273 6.01 3.00 -19.04
CA LEU A 273 5.79 2.10 -20.18
C LEU A 273 6.60 0.80 -20.08
N ARG A 274 7.81 0.86 -19.55
CA ARG A 274 8.63 -0.34 -19.31
C ARG A 274 7.94 -1.30 -18.33
N LYS A 275 7.34 -0.78 -17.27
CA LYS A 275 6.58 -1.60 -16.30
C LYS A 275 5.30 -2.18 -16.92
N CYS A 276 4.71 -1.49 -17.88
CA CYS A 276 3.53 -1.93 -18.64
C CYS A 276 3.85 -2.91 -19.79
N SER A 277 5.09 -3.39 -19.95
CA SER A 277 5.50 -4.16 -21.14
C SER A 277 4.59 -5.36 -21.44
N TYR A 278 4.24 -6.14 -20.43
CA TYR A 278 3.31 -7.27 -20.56
C TYR A 278 1.91 -6.81 -21.01
N ASN A 279 1.39 -5.76 -20.39
CA ASN A 279 0.07 -5.23 -20.69
C ASN A 279 -0.02 -4.75 -22.16
N LEU A 280 1.04 -4.09 -22.64
CA LEU A 280 1.12 -3.61 -24.03
C LEU A 280 1.25 -4.76 -25.03
N GLU A 281 2.03 -5.79 -24.69
CA GLU A 281 2.23 -6.97 -25.53
C GLU A 281 0.94 -7.78 -25.69
N TYR A 282 0.28 -8.08 -24.57
CA TYR A 282 -0.92 -8.92 -24.54
C TYR A 282 -2.24 -8.15 -24.71
N LYS A 283 -2.20 -6.81 -24.81
CA LYS A 283 -3.36 -5.92 -24.93
C LYS A 283 -4.39 -6.14 -23.83
N VAL A 284 -3.91 -6.10 -22.59
CA VAL A 284 -4.70 -6.27 -21.37
C VAL A 284 -4.69 -5.01 -20.52
N PRO A 285 -5.70 -4.79 -19.66
CA PRO A 285 -5.78 -3.55 -18.88
C PRO A 285 -4.65 -3.44 -17.85
N VAL A 286 -4.18 -2.22 -17.67
CA VAL A 286 -3.22 -1.82 -16.62
C VAL A 286 -3.96 -1.22 -15.44
N TRP A 287 -3.51 -1.55 -14.25
CA TRP A 287 -3.78 -0.77 -13.05
C TRP A 287 -2.47 -0.36 -12.40
N ASN A 288 -2.29 0.93 -12.15
CA ASN A 288 -1.22 1.37 -11.28
C ASN A 288 -1.71 1.34 -9.84
N GLY A 289 -1.38 0.27 -9.11
CA GLY A 289 -1.86 -0.01 -7.76
C GLY A 289 -1.30 0.93 -6.70
N GLU A 290 -0.07 1.44 -6.93
CA GLU A 290 0.59 2.37 -6.02
C GLU A 290 1.51 3.35 -6.75
N PHE A 291 1.43 4.61 -6.34
CA PHE A 291 2.35 5.69 -6.71
C PHE A 291 2.20 6.87 -5.77
N GLY A 292 3.18 7.73 -5.74
CA GLY A 292 3.15 8.97 -4.99
C GLY A 292 4.53 9.33 -4.47
N PRO A 293 4.78 10.62 -4.17
CA PRO A 293 6.00 11.07 -3.51
C PRO A 293 5.91 10.97 -2.00
N THR A 294 7.04 10.95 -1.32
CA THR A 294 7.15 11.38 0.08
C THR A 294 7.19 12.90 0.14
N TYR A 295 6.66 13.49 1.20
CA TYR A 295 6.71 14.93 1.43
C TYR A 295 7.75 15.26 2.49
N ALA A 296 8.52 16.30 2.23
CA ALA A 296 9.53 16.77 3.16
C ALA A 296 8.90 17.48 4.38
N PRO A 297 9.54 17.42 5.55
CA PRO A 297 9.05 18.07 6.75
C PRO A 297 9.04 19.61 6.60
N PRO A 298 8.34 20.34 7.49
CA PRO A 298 8.16 21.78 7.37
C PRO A 298 9.44 22.62 7.37
N ASP A 299 10.52 22.12 7.93
CA ASP A 299 11.85 22.75 7.97
C ASP A 299 12.70 22.53 6.71
N ALA A 300 12.23 21.71 5.76
CA ALA A 300 12.89 21.54 4.47
C ALA A 300 12.68 22.76 3.55
N PRO A 301 13.54 22.92 2.51
CA PRO A 301 13.35 24.00 1.53
C PRO A 301 11.95 23.96 0.91
N PRO A 302 11.22 25.09 0.85
CA PRO A 302 9.83 25.14 0.39
C PRO A 302 9.61 24.57 -1.02
N GLU A 303 10.60 24.74 -1.91
CA GLU A 303 10.56 24.22 -3.28
C GLU A 303 10.52 22.68 -3.34
N THR A 304 11.00 21.98 -2.30
CA THR A 304 11.01 20.52 -2.28
C THR A 304 9.60 19.97 -2.42
N ASN A 305 8.68 20.38 -1.57
CA ASN A 305 7.30 19.90 -1.63
C ASN A 305 6.58 20.41 -2.89
N GLN A 306 6.89 21.61 -3.37
CA GLN A 306 6.34 22.09 -4.65
C GLN A 306 6.75 21.16 -5.82
N CYS A 307 8.02 20.75 -5.87
CA CYS A 307 8.48 19.77 -6.86
C CYS A 307 7.76 18.40 -6.70
N ARG A 308 7.48 17.96 -5.45
CA ARG A 308 6.73 16.72 -5.17
C ARG A 308 5.29 16.80 -5.66
N TYR A 309 4.59 17.93 -5.45
CA TYR A 309 3.23 18.15 -5.97
C TYR A 309 3.20 18.19 -7.50
N ASN A 310 4.18 18.82 -8.13
CA ASN A 310 4.29 18.86 -9.58
C ASN A 310 4.54 17.45 -10.17
N LEU A 311 5.40 16.66 -9.53
CA LEU A 311 5.63 15.25 -9.89
C LEU A 311 4.34 14.44 -9.78
N PHE A 312 3.63 14.55 -8.66
CA PHE A 312 2.38 13.84 -8.41
C PHE A 312 1.33 14.15 -9.49
N ARG A 313 1.15 15.44 -9.80
CA ARG A 313 0.27 15.89 -10.89
C ARG A 313 0.70 15.30 -12.23
N ARG A 314 2.01 15.30 -12.53
CA ARG A 314 2.52 14.81 -13.80
C ARG A 314 2.34 13.30 -13.98
N GLN A 315 2.57 12.52 -12.94
CA GLN A 315 2.32 11.08 -12.97
C GLN A 315 0.84 10.79 -13.30
N MET A 316 -0.10 11.41 -12.61
CA MET A 316 -1.53 11.24 -12.91
C MET A 316 -1.88 11.65 -14.34
N GLN A 317 -1.31 12.75 -14.87
CA GLN A 317 -1.52 13.15 -16.26
C GLN A 317 -1.02 12.11 -17.28
N ILE A 318 0.08 11.41 -16.96
CA ILE A 318 0.58 10.30 -17.77
C ILE A 318 -0.44 9.15 -17.75
N TYR A 319 -0.92 8.75 -16.58
CA TYR A 319 -1.89 7.66 -16.44
C TYR A 319 -3.21 7.94 -17.17
N GLU A 320 -3.73 9.16 -17.04
CA GLU A 320 -4.95 9.59 -17.77
C GLU A 320 -4.76 9.59 -19.29
N ARG A 321 -3.59 10.02 -19.79
CA ARG A 321 -3.26 9.97 -21.24
C ARG A 321 -3.26 8.53 -21.75
N HIS A 322 -2.77 7.60 -20.96
CA HIS A 322 -2.77 6.16 -21.28
C HIS A 322 -4.07 5.45 -20.89
N ARG A 323 -5.06 6.17 -20.33
CA ARG A 323 -6.40 5.66 -19.95
C ARG A 323 -6.35 4.47 -19.01
N ILE A 324 -5.41 4.46 -18.06
CA ILE A 324 -5.29 3.40 -17.07
C ILE A 324 -5.99 3.78 -15.77
N SER A 325 -6.42 2.78 -15.03
CA SER A 325 -6.87 2.92 -13.65
C SER A 325 -5.67 3.09 -12.70
N TRP A 326 -5.85 3.84 -11.63
CA TRP A 326 -4.75 4.11 -10.68
C TRP A 326 -5.23 4.30 -9.25
N SER A 327 -4.35 4.01 -8.28
CA SER A 327 -4.56 4.20 -6.84
C SER A 327 -3.32 4.85 -6.23
N GLN A 328 -3.47 6.04 -5.67
CA GLN A 328 -2.39 6.75 -5.00
C GLN A 328 -2.08 6.07 -3.65
N TRP A 329 -0.81 5.93 -3.31
CA TRP A 329 -0.34 5.55 -2.00
C TRP A 329 0.15 6.79 -1.23
N THR A 330 -0.53 7.23 -0.19
CA THR A 330 -1.68 6.60 0.47
C THR A 330 -2.70 7.67 0.88
N TYR A 331 -3.88 7.29 1.35
CA TYR A 331 -4.91 8.26 1.72
C TYR A 331 -4.60 9.00 3.02
N LYS A 332 -4.21 8.27 4.10
CA LYS A 332 -4.04 8.85 5.44
C LYS A 332 -2.79 8.30 6.14
N ASP A 333 -1.99 9.19 6.75
CA ASP A 333 -0.80 8.86 7.51
C ASP A 333 -0.43 9.95 8.54
N ILE A 334 0.77 9.89 9.11
CA ILE A 334 1.29 10.89 10.05
C ILE A 334 1.99 12.09 9.39
N GLY A 335 1.91 12.22 8.06
CA GLY A 335 2.43 13.38 7.32
C GLY A 335 3.47 13.09 6.25
N LEU A 336 3.78 11.81 5.95
CA LEU A 336 4.85 11.45 5.01
C LEU A 336 4.42 11.40 3.54
N MET A 337 3.35 10.65 3.20
CA MET A 337 2.95 10.39 1.81
C MET A 337 1.48 10.73 1.53
N ALA A 338 0.67 10.84 2.56
CA ALA A 338 -0.77 10.89 2.41
C ALA A 338 -1.33 12.25 1.97
N ILE A 339 -2.53 12.17 1.40
CA ILE A 339 -3.38 13.33 1.07
C ILE A 339 -3.92 13.97 2.36
N VAL A 340 -4.23 13.13 3.36
CA VAL A 340 -4.72 13.52 4.68
C VAL A 340 -3.72 13.07 5.73
N SER A 341 -3.35 13.92 6.65
CA SER A 341 -2.39 13.58 7.71
C SER A 341 -2.89 14.00 9.08
N THR A 342 -2.48 13.25 10.11
CA THR A 342 -2.69 13.69 11.50
C THR A 342 -2.01 15.05 11.73
N SER A 343 -2.68 15.95 12.45
CA SER A 343 -2.07 17.24 12.84
C SER A 343 -0.80 17.03 13.66
N HIS A 344 0.20 17.88 13.47
CA HIS A 344 1.41 17.88 14.30
C HIS A 344 1.10 18.03 15.78
N GLU A 345 0.01 18.72 16.13
CA GLU A 345 -0.46 18.95 17.50
C GLU A 345 -1.45 17.87 17.98
N SER A 346 -1.73 16.86 17.16
CA SER A 346 -2.61 15.75 17.56
C SER A 346 -2.02 14.97 18.75
N PRO A 347 -2.86 14.41 19.62
CA PRO A 347 -2.40 13.55 20.72
C PRO A 347 -1.49 12.41 20.23
N TRP A 348 -1.79 11.85 19.05
CA TRP A 348 -0.96 10.81 18.44
C TRP A 348 0.46 11.30 18.14
N ASN A 349 0.59 12.36 17.33
CA ASN A 349 1.91 12.86 16.95
C ASN A 349 2.72 13.39 18.14
N GLN A 350 2.08 14.01 19.13
CA GLN A 350 2.75 14.42 20.36
C GLN A 350 3.32 13.23 21.14
N LEU A 351 2.57 12.13 21.22
CA LEU A 351 3.01 10.92 21.91
C LEU A 351 4.19 10.26 21.23
N ILE A 352 4.14 10.08 19.91
CA ILE A 352 5.13 9.29 19.18
C ILE A 352 6.35 10.08 18.70
N ARG A 353 6.30 11.42 18.64
CA ARG A 353 7.37 12.28 18.07
C ARG A 353 8.77 11.95 18.59
N PRO A 354 9.04 11.86 19.90
CA PRO A 354 10.38 11.55 20.39
C PRO A 354 10.87 10.17 19.90
N PHE A 355 9.94 9.24 19.72
CA PHE A 355 10.26 7.91 19.25
C PHE A 355 10.53 7.90 17.72
N VAL A 356 9.76 8.67 16.93
CA VAL A 356 10.00 8.84 15.49
C VAL A 356 11.36 9.46 15.24
N GLU A 357 11.75 10.51 15.97
CA GLU A 357 13.09 11.12 15.91
C GLU A 357 14.20 10.11 16.22
N LYS A 358 13.98 9.24 17.21
CA LYS A 358 14.91 8.15 17.53
C LYS A 358 15.00 7.13 16.39
N LYS A 359 13.88 6.74 15.78
CA LYS A 359 13.84 5.84 14.62
C LYS A 359 14.65 6.38 13.45
N GLU A 360 14.47 7.66 13.13
CA GLU A 360 15.20 8.33 12.04
C GLU A 360 16.70 8.30 12.28
N ARG A 361 17.16 8.64 13.49
CA ARG A 361 18.58 8.55 13.85
C ARG A 361 19.15 7.15 13.76
N LEU A 362 18.37 6.13 14.13
CA LEU A 362 18.77 4.73 14.06
C LEU A 362 18.61 4.12 12.66
N TYR A 363 18.04 4.87 11.72
CA TYR A 363 17.80 4.40 10.36
C TYR A 363 16.93 3.13 10.29
N VAL A 364 15.98 2.99 11.21
CA VAL A 364 15.07 1.84 11.30
C VAL A 364 13.77 2.03 10.54
N ASP A 365 13.65 3.10 9.77
CA ASP A 365 12.50 3.47 8.97
C ASP A 365 12.89 3.56 7.49
N GLY A 366 12.31 2.71 6.67
CA GLY A 366 12.72 2.54 5.26
C GLY A 366 12.28 3.60 4.29
N CYS A 367 11.34 4.45 4.69
CA CYS A 367 10.86 5.57 3.88
C CYS A 367 11.11 6.91 4.58
N SER A 368 12.13 6.96 5.46
CA SER A 368 12.52 8.20 6.12
C SER A 368 12.76 9.32 5.11
N VAL A 369 12.27 10.50 5.42
CA VAL A 369 12.53 11.72 4.64
C VAL A 369 13.89 12.36 5.00
N ARG A 370 14.58 11.80 5.98
CA ARG A 370 15.88 12.26 6.46
C ARG A 370 16.91 11.13 6.38
N THR A 371 18.12 11.46 6.00
CA THR A 371 19.25 10.55 6.09
C THR A 371 19.76 10.48 7.52
N SER A 372 20.40 9.37 7.89
CA SER A 372 21.10 9.21 9.16
C SER A 372 22.62 9.19 8.92
N PRO A 373 23.30 10.34 9.05
CA PRO A 373 24.75 10.40 8.86
C PRO A 373 25.52 9.44 9.77
N GLU A 374 25.00 9.20 10.98
CA GLU A 374 25.59 8.25 11.94
C GLU A 374 25.49 6.80 11.41
N ALA A 375 24.35 6.42 10.86
CA ALA A 375 24.17 5.10 10.25
C ALA A 375 25.02 4.96 8.96
N ASP A 376 25.08 5.99 8.14
CA ASP A 376 25.90 6.00 6.91
C ASP A 376 27.39 5.85 7.23
N ALA A 377 27.88 6.48 8.29
CA ALA A 377 29.28 6.35 8.73
C ALA A 377 29.67 4.90 9.09
N VAL A 378 28.70 4.05 9.43
CA VAL A 378 28.92 2.61 9.70
C VAL A 378 28.67 1.78 8.44
N LEU A 379 27.57 2.06 7.72
CA LEU A 379 27.13 1.26 6.57
C LEU A 379 28.04 1.42 5.37
N ASP A 380 28.53 2.62 5.08
CA ASP A 380 29.34 2.85 3.86
C ASP A 380 30.67 2.09 3.87
N PRO A 381 31.47 2.11 4.96
CA PRO A 381 32.68 1.30 5.04
C PRO A 381 32.37 -0.21 4.96
N MET A 382 31.31 -0.67 5.64
CA MET A 382 30.91 -2.08 5.63
C MET A 382 30.47 -2.53 4.23
N THR A 383 29.65 -1.71 3.55
CA THR A 383 29.21 -1.97 2.18
C THR A 383 30.42 -2.07 1.23
N LYS A 384 31.33 -1.10 1.31
CA LYS A 384 32.55 -1.09 0.50
C LYS A 384 33.38 -2.35 0.72
N TRP A 385 33.63 -2.73 1.96
CA TRP A 385 34.35 -3.95 2.31
C TRP A 385 33.70 -5.21 1.73
N ILE A 386 32.37 -5.35 1.87
CA ILE A 386 31.63 -6.49 1.34
C ILE A 386 31.73 -6.54 -0.20
N ASP A 387 31.54 -5.41 -0.87
CA ASP A 387 31.60 -5.32 -2.33
C ASP A 387 32.99 -5.63 -2.91
N GLU A 388 34.05 -5.33 -2.15
CA GLU A 388 35.41 -5.64 -2.52
C GLU A 388 35.76 -7.12 -2.32
N VAL A 389 35.33 -7.71 -1.20
CA VAL A 389 35.68 -9.10 -0.84
C VAL A 389 34.74 -10.11 -1.52
N SER A 390 33.48 -9.75 -1.68
CA SER A 390 32.45 -10.62 -2.28
C SER A 390 31.64 -9.89 -3.36
N PRO A 391 32.17 -9.74 -4.58
CA PRO A 391 31.43 -9.09 -5.67
C PRO A 391 30.10 -9.76 -6.03
N THR A 392 29.90 -11.01 -5.60
CA THR A 392 28.64 -11.76 -5.78
C THR A 392 27.53 -11.26 -4.84
N ALA A 393 27.86 -10.56 -3.77
CA ALA A 393 26.84 -9.96 -2.87
C ALA A 393 25.88 -9.03 -3.64
N LYS A 394 26.38 -8.33 -4.67
CA LYS A 394 25.57 -7.48 -5.57
C LYS A 394 24.55 -8.26 -6.41
N LYS A 395 24.64 -9.58 -6.46
CA LYS A 395 23.70 -10.47 -7.19
C LYS A 395 22.64 -11.07 -6.27
N THR A 396 22.54 -10.62 -5.02
CA THR A 396 21.48 -11.02 -4.10
C THR A 396 20.16 -10.46 -4.59
N TYR A 397 19.12 -11.27 -4.60
CA TYR A 397 17.78 -10.84 -4.96
C TYR A 397 17.13 -10.03 -3.80
N PRO A 398 16.41 -8.96 -4.06
CA PRO A 398 16.11 -8.35 -5.38
C PRO A 398 17.35 -7.70 -6.06
N LEU A 399 17.54 -8.03 -7.34
CA LEU A 399 18.74 -7.65 -8.10
C LEU A 399 18.88 -6.13 -8.35
N ASN A 400 17.80 -5.38 -8.16
CA ASN A 400 17.82 -3.92 -8.28
C ASN A 400 18.24 -3.22 -6.97
N TRP A 401 18.52 -3.99 -5.91
CA TRP A 401 19.02 -3.44 -4.65
C TRP A 401 20.54 -3.49 -4.60
N ALA A 402 21.14 -2.39 -4.16
CA ALA A 402 22.55 -2.36 -3.81
C ALA A 402 22.80 -3.11 -2.49
N THR A 403 24.03 -3.57 -2.26
CA THR A 403 24.45 -4.24 -1.03
C THR A 403 24.04 -3.46 0.23
N LYS A 404 24.23 -2.14 0.23
CA LYS A 404 23.80 -1.26 1.34
C LYS A 404 22.31 -1.42 1.67
N ARG A 405 21.45 -1.50 0.66
CA ARG A 405 20.01 -1.65 0.86
C ARG A 405 19.65 -3.01 1.49
N HIS A 406 20.31 -4.08 1.08
CA HIS A 406 20.14 -5.40 1.71
C HIS A 406 20.55 -5.38 3.19
N LEU A 407 21.67 -4.73 3.52
CA LEU A 407 22.11 -4.56 4.91
C LEU A 407 21.12 -3.75 5.73
N ILE A 408 20.62 -2.65 5.20
CA ILE A 408 19.61 -1.83 5.87
C ILE A 408 18.37 -2.68 6.18
N ARG A 409 17.86 -3.43 5.20
CA ARG A 409 16.67 -4.28 5.39
C ARG A 409 16.88 -5.34 6.46
N ALA A 410 17.95 -6.11 6.36
CA ALA A 410 18.20 -7.22 7.26
C ALA A 410 18.58 -6.79 8.68
N VAL A 411 19.40 -5.75 8.81
CA VAL A 411 19.96 -5.36 10.11
C VAL A 411 19.11 -4.27 10.76
N PHE A 412 18.85 -3.17 10.07
CA PHE A 412 18.22 -1.98 10.67
C PHE A 412 16.69 -2.13 10.72
N HIS A 413 16.05 -2.51 9.61
CA HIS A 413 14.59 -2.58 9.53
C HIS A 413 14.02 -3.88 10.13
N THR A 414 14.84 -4.91 10.34
CA THR A 414 14.41 -6.17 10.94
C THR A 414 14.98 -6.33 12.34
N PHE A 415 16.25 -6.66 12.47
CA PHE A 415 16.87 -6.99 13.77
C PHE A 415 16.83 -5.82 14.75
N LEU A 416 17.36 -4.65 14.35
CA LEU A 416 17.42 -3.49 15.24
C LEU A 416 16.01 -2.96 15.56
N ALA A 417 15.14 -2.86 14.54
CA ALA A 417 13.78 -2.38 14.74
C ALA A 417 12.97 -3.25 15.69
N ALA A 418 13.12 -4.59 15.62
CA ALA A 418 12.46 -5.51 16.54
C ALA A 418 12.83 -5.29 18.00
N SER A 419 14.08 -4.87 18.29
CA SER A 419 14.53 -4.55 19.64
C SER A 419 13.80 -3.35 20.27
N LEU A 420 13.12 -2.55 19.44
CA LEU A 420 12.43 -1.32 19.87
C LEU A 420 10.92 -1.51 20.10
N TYR A 421 10.34 -2.68 19.82
CA TYR A 421 8.90 -2.90 19.98
C TYR A 421 8.40 -2.59 21.38
N LYS A 422 9.09 -3.10 22.40
CA LYS A 422 8.70 -2.88 23.80
C LYS A 422 8.83 -1.43 24.21
N GLU A 423 9.88 -0.75 23.79
CA GLU A 423 10.07 0.68 24.09
C GLU A 423 8.96 1.53 23.48
N TYR A 424 8.56 1.23 22.24
CA TYR A 424 7.41 1.89 21.62
C TYR A 424 6.11 1.61 22.38
N ALA A 425 5.87 0.37 22.74
CA ALA A 425 4.66 -0.03 23.45
C ALA A 425 4.56 0.62 24.84
N GLU A 426 5.70 0.89 25.52
CA GLU A 426 5.72 1.58 26.82
C GLU A 426 5.12 3.00 26.77
N LEU A 427 5.05 3.65 25.60
CA LEU A 427 4.36 4.93 25.43
C LEU A 427 2.86 4.84 25.79
N PHE A 428 2.28 3.64 25.73
CA PHE A 428 0.87 3.37 26.00
C PHE A 428 0.60 2.86 27.42
N ARG A 429 1.66 2.63 28.22
CA ARG A 429 1.52 2.10 29.58
C ARG A 429 0.68 3.03 30.47
N GLY A 430 -0.29 2.45 31.16
CA GLY A 430 -1.12 3.15 32.14
C GLY A 430 -2.14 4.12 31.58
N LYS A 431 -2.22 4.28 30.24
CA LYS A 431 -3.21 5.17 29.65
C LYS A 431 -4.64 4.74 29.98
N SER A 432 -5.48 5.73 30.26
CA SER A 432 -6.92 5.55 30.45
C SER A 432 -7.63 5.25 29.13
N VAL A 433 -8.86 4.78 29.20
CA VAL A 433 -9.70 4.56 28.02
C VAL A 433 -9.94 5.87 27.25
N ASP A 434 -10.14 6.99 27.95
CA ASP A 434 -10.33 8.32 27.33
C ASP A 434 -9.08 8.79 26.60
N GLU A 435 -7.89 8.57 27.16
CA GLU A 435 -6.63 8.88 26.48
C GLU A 435 -6.43 8.01 25.22
N LEU A 436 -6.76 6.73 25.30
CA LEU A 436 -6.69 5.81 24.15
C LEU A 436 -7.70 6.20 23.05
N GLU A 437 -8.92 6.60 23.43
CA GLU A 437 -9.91 7.16 22.48
C GLU A 437 -9.38 8.43 21.80
N ALA A 438 -8.79 9.35 22.56
CA ALA A 438 -8.21 10.58 22.00
C ALA A 438 -7.06 10.31 21.02
N LEU A 439 -6.21 9.31 21.32
CA LEU A 439 -5.14 8.86 20.41
C LEU A 439 -5.71 8.27 19.12
N ALA A 440 -6.69 7.39 19.21
CA ALA A 440 -7.35 6.79 18.06
C ALA A 440 -8.09 7.86 17.20
N ALA A 441 -8.79 8.79 17.86
CA ALA A 441 -9.53 9.88 17.22
C ALA A 441 -8.62 10.90 16.49
N SER A 442 -7.31 10.89 16.76
CA SER A 442 -6.34 11.71 15.99
C SER A 442 -6.38 11.41 14.49
N PHE A 443 -6.87 10.23 14.10
CA PHE A 443 -7.03 9.82 12.70
C PHE A 443 -8.43 10.11 12.12
N SER A 444 -9.34 10.70 12.88
CA SER A 444 -10.60 11.18 12.31
C SER A 444 -10.34 12.38 11.37
N LEU A 445 -11.11 12.48 10.28
CA LEU A 445 -10.89 13.52 9.26
C LEU A 445 -10.89 14.94 9.86
N GLU A 446 -11.73 15.17 10.89
CA GLU A 446 -11.86 16.46 11.57
C GLU A 446 -10.64 16.86 12.41
N GLN A 447 -9.83 15.88 12.81
CA GLN A 447 -8.60 16.11 13.56
C GLN A 447 -7.36 16.11 12.65
N CYS A 448 -7.58 15.80 11.37
CA CYS A 448 -6.51 15.71 10.37
C CYS A 448 -6.35 17.02 9.59
N ILE A 449 -5.19 17.15 8.97
CA ILE A 449 -4.87 18.21 8.01
C ILE A 449 -5.00 17.63 6.61
N VAL A 450 -5.73 18.30 5.74
CA VAL A 450 -5.81 17.96 4.32
C VAL A 450 -4.70 18.72 3.57
N ARG A 451 -3.92 18.01 2.77
CA ARG A 451 -2.81 18.57 1.99
C ARG A 451 -3.34 19.28 0.75
N GLU A 452 -3.57 20.59 0.85
CA GLU A 452 -4.31 21.39 -0.13
C GLU A 452 -3.75 21.28 -1.55
N GLU A 453 -2.42 21.33 -1.73
CA GLU A 453 -1.80 21.25 -3.05
C GLU A 453 -1.94 19.86 -3.70
N ALA A 454 -1.93 18.80 -2.91
CA ALA A 454 -2.22 17.45 -3.41
C ALA A 454 -3.69 17.31 -3.81
N VAL A 455 -4.60 17.87 -3.01
CA VAL A 455 -6.03 17.96 -3.32
C VAL A 455 -6.28 18.74 -4.60
N GLN A 456 -5.60 19.87 -4.77
CA GLN A 456 -5.70 20.66 -5.99
C GLN A 456 -5.25 19.86 -7.22
N ALA A 457 -4.10 19.20 -7.13
CA ALA A 457 -3.59 18.35 -8.21
C ALA A 457 -4.58 17.25 -8.58
N LEU A 458 -5.18 16.57 -7.59
CA LEU A 458 -6.20 15.54 -7.80
C LEU A 458 -7.44 16.13 -8.50
N LYS A 459 -8.02 17.22 -7.97
CA LYS A 459 -9.22 17.85 -8.53
C LYS A 459 -8.99 18.34 -9.97
N GLU A 460 -7.82 18.88 -10.29
CA GLU A 460 -7.47 19.30 -11.65
C GLU A 460 -7.47 18.11 -12.62
N VAL A 461 -6.78 17.04 -12.27
CA VAL A 461 -6.63 15.88 -13.14
C VAL A 461 -7.94 15.12 -13.28
N THR A 462 -8.67 14.86 -12.20
CA THR A 462 -9.94 14.12 -12.24
C THR A 462 -11.02 14.87 -13.00
N ARG A 463 -11.13 16.21 -12.84
CA ARG A 463 -12.07 17.05 -13.60
C ARG A 463 -11.75 17.05 -15.10
N ALA A 464 -10.48 17.20 -15.47
CA ALA A 464 -10.05 17.15 -16.86
C ALA A 464 -10.37 15.79 -17.50
N ALA A 465 -10.14 14.70 -16.78
CA ALA A 465 -10.45 13.34 -17.24
C ALA A 465 -11.95 13.11 -17.40
N HIS A 466 -12.80 13.57 -16.49
CA HIS A 466 -14.26 13.47 -16.61
C HIS A 466 -14.79 14.30 -17.77
N ALA A 467 -14.27 15.51 -18.00
CA ALA A 467 -14.65 16.32 -19.15
C ALA A 467 -14.31 15.65 -20.50
N ALA A 468 -13.14 14.99 -20.58
CA ALA A 468 -12.70 14.26 -21.77
C ALA A 468 -13.55 13.01 -22.05
N GLN A 469 -14.13 12.39 -21.04
CA GLN A 469 -15.00 11.21 -21.17
C GLN A 469 -16.48 11.57 -21.40
N GLY A 470 -16.85 12.86 -21.40
CA GLY A 470 -18.24 13.32 -21.59
C GLY A 470 -19.17 13.03 -20.40
N VAL A 471 -18.61 12.68 -19.26
CA VAL A 471 -19.36 12.40 -18.02
C VAL A 471 -19.41 13.68 -17.19
N HIS A 472 -20.56 14.34 -17.18
CA HIS A 472 -20.82 15.43 -16.21
C HIS A 472 -21.02 14.81 -14.82
N TYR A 473 -20.05 14.99 -13.93
CA TYR A 473 -20.17 14.66 -12.51
C TYR A 473 -21.26 15.54 -11.90
N ARG A 474 -22.43 14.97 -11.59
CA ARG A 474 -23.39 15.62 -10.69
C ARG A 474 -22.91 15.33 -9.28
N ALA A 475 -22.36 16.36 -8.61
CA ALA A 475 -22.20 16.32 -7.16
C ALA A 475 -23.58 16.04 -6.55
N ILE A 476 -23.72 14.93 -5.85
CA ILE A 476 -24.90 14.54 -5.08
C ILE A 476 -24.85 15.22 -3.73
#